data_9c1c99eb615ab40962b20523279091ea
#
_entry.id   9c1c99eb615ab40962b20523279091ea
#
_cell.length_a   1.000
_cell.length_b   1.000
_cell.length_c   1.000
_cell.angle_alpha   90.00
_cell.angle_beta   90.00
_cell.angle_gamma   90.00
#
_symmetry.space_group_name_H-M   'P 1'
#
loop_
_entity.id
_entity.type
_entity.pdbx_description
1 polymer ?
#
loop_
_entity_poly.entity_id
_entity_poly.type
_entity_poly.pdbx_seq_one_letter_code
_entity_poly.pdbx_strand_id
1 'polypeptide(L)'
;MKYEDFKVGYHGTFTTTITEEKNRRFGELVGDFNPVHFDDEIMKKTIFGKKATNGFLTESTIGSALVKMFTSSETLIIALKKEIKLVAPVFINDTITATVTVKERFPEKQRLLCDAVVQKQDGTEAVKAQFLIKILEIS
;
A
#
# COMPACT_ATOMS: atom_id res chain seq x y z
N MET A 1 -11.48 -14.18 -13.63
CA MET A 1 -11.27 -14.90 -12.34
C MET A 1 -12.43 -14.59 -11.40
N LYS A 2 -12.83 -15.58 -10.65
CA LYS A 2 -13.84 -15.46 -9.60
C LYS A 2 -13.21 -15.79 -8.25
N TYR A 3 -13.97 -15.65 -7.16
CA TYR A 3 -13.44 -15.89 -5.81
C TYR A 3 -12.67 -17.22 -5.69
N GLU A 4 -13.21 -18.30 -6.26
CA GLU A 4 -12.59 -19.64 -6.15
C GLU A 4 -11.20 -19.71 -6.78
N ASP A 5 -10.87 -18.80 -7.70
CA ASP A 5 -9.57 -18.78 -8.38
C ASP A 5 -8.47 -18.11 -7.54
N PHE A 6 -8.86 -17.35 -6.53
CA PHE A 6 -7.90 -16.67 -5.65
C PHE A 6 -7.43 -17.62 -4.54
N LYS A 7 -6.46 -18.45 -4.87
CA LYS A 7 -5.93 -19.48 -3.95
C LYS A 7 -4.94 -18.89 -2.96
N VAL A 8 -4.72 -19.58 -1.85
CA VAL A 8 -3.62 -19.24 -0.94
C VAL A 8 -2.31 -19.26 -1.73
N GLY A 9 -1.51 -18.19 -1.56
CA GLY A 9 -0.28 -18.00 -2.31
C GLY A 9 -0.43 -17.17 -3.60
N TYR A 10 -1.66 -16.93 -4.06
CA TYR A 10 -1.88 -15.99 -5.16
C TYR A 10 -1.32 -14.63 -4.76
N HIS A 11 -0.51 -14.04 -5.62
CA HIS A 11 0.18 -12.78 -5.29
C HIS A 11 0.27 -11.86 -6.50
N GLY A 12 0.54 -10.59 -6.21
CA GLY A 12 0.75 -9.58 -7.22
C GLY A 12 1.51 -8.40 -6.65
N THR A 13 1.95 -7.52 -7.53
CA THR A 13 2.76 -6.36 -7.15
C THR A 13 2.28 -5.09 -7.82
N PHE A 14 2.62 -3.96 -7.20
CA PHE A 14 2.48 -2.64 -7.78
C PHE A 14 3.72 -1.83 -7.44
N THR A 15 4.38 -1.27 -8.44
CA THR A 15 5.61 -0.49 -8.28
C THR A 15 5.38 0.95 -8.72
N THR A 16 5.87 1.89 -7.93
CA THR A 16 5.78 3.31 -8.26
C THR A 16 6.94 4.07 -7.62
N THR A 17 7.33 5.18 -8.22
CA THR A 17 8.31 6.11 -7.64
C THR A 17 7.55 7.24 -6.97
N ILE A 18 7.88 7.53 -5.71
CA ILE A 18 7.27 8.63 -4.97
C ILE A 18 8.02 9.91 -5.31
N THR A 19 7.53 10.61 -6.32
CA THR A 19 8.11 11.89 -6.76
C THR A 19 7.70 13.01 -5.81
N GLU A 20 8.42 14.12 -5.88
CA GLU A 20 8.05 15.32 -5.13
C GLU A 20 6.66 15.81 -5.49
N GLU A 21 6.27 15.71 -6.77
CA GLU A 21 4.92 16.07 -7.22
C GLU A 21 3.85 15.20 -6.57
N LYS A 22 4.05 13.89 -6.51
CA LYS A 22 3.10 12.98 -5.85
C LYS A 22 2.95 13.30 -4.37
N ASN A 23 4.07 13.55 -3.69
CA ASN A 23 4.08 13.92 -2.28
C ASN A 23 3.29 15.22 -2.05
N ARG A 24 3.54 16.25 -2.86
CA ARG A 24 2.85 17.53 -2.78
C ARG A 24 1.35 17.39 -3.05
N ARG A 25 0.99 16.69 -4.14
CA ARG A 25 -0.41 16.49 -4.52
C ARG A 25 -1.17 15.73 -3.44
N PHE A 26 -0.54 14.74 -2.83
CA PHE A 26 -1.19 13.98 -1.76
C PHE A 26 -1.47 14.87 -0.55
N GLY A 27 -0.49 15.68 -0.14
CA GLY A 27 -0.68 16.63 0.96
C GLY A 27 -1.80 17.61 0.70
N GLU A 28 -1.85 18.17 -0.51
CA GLU A 28 -2.92 19.08 -0.92
C GLU A 28 -4.29 18.38 -0.93
N LEU A 29 -4.33 17.17 -1.45
CA LEU A 29 -5.58 16.40 -1.58
C LEU A 29 -6.22 16.11 -0.23
N VAL A 30 -5.43 15.72 0.77
CA VAL A 30 -5.93 15.31 2.08
C VAL A 30 -5.80 16.39 3.15
N GLY A 31 -5.17 17.52 2.84
CA GLY A 31 -4.96 18.60 3.81
C GLY A 31 -3.90 18.29 4.85
N ASP A 32 -2.90 17.48 4.52
CA ASP A 32 -1.82 17.09 5.44
C ASP A 32 -0.53 17.84 5.07
N PHE A 33 -0.25 18.92 5.79
CA PHE A 33 0.93 19.76 5.59
C PHE A 33 1.93 19.63 6.75
N ASN A 34 2.00 18.47 7.38
CA ASN A 34 2.96 18.17 8.42
C ASN A 34 4.38 18.47 7.90
N PRO A 35 5.17 19.32 8.58
CA PRO A 35 6.54 19.66 8.14
C PRO A 35 7.43 18.44 7.91
N VAL A 36 7.16 17.33 8.53
CA VAL A 36 7.88 16.06 8.30
C VAL A 36 7.92 15.72 6.80
N HIS A 37 6.89 16.09 6.05
CA HIS A 37 6.76 15.76 4.63
C HIS A 37 7.23 16.87 3.70
N PHE A 38 7.46 18.09 4.22
CA PHE A 38 7.64 19.24 3.35
C PHE A 38 8.84 20.15 3.70
N ASP A 39 9.44 20.00 4.89
CA ASP A 39 10.43 20.96 5.39
C ASP A 39 11.77 20.29 5.69
N ASP A 40 12.71 20.35 4.74
CA ASP A 40 14.05 19.80 4.91
C ASP A 40 14.83 20.50 6.03
N GLU A 41 14.63 21.81 6.23
CA GLU A 41 15.36 22.55 7.26
C GLU A 41 14.99 22.07 8.67
N ILE A 42 13.72 21.78 8.89
CA ILE A 42 13.28 21.18 10.15
C ILE A 42 13.80 19.74 10.25
N MET A 43 13.71 18.97 9.18
CA MET A 43 14.06 17.56 9.20
C MET A 43 15.56 17.31 9.32
N LYS A 44 16.41 18.25 8.95
CA LYS A 44 17.85 18.19 9.21
C LYS A 44 18.17 18.07 10.70
N LYS A 45 17.28 18.53 11.56
CA LYS A 45 17.43 18.46 13.02
C LYS A 45 16.95 17.14 13.60
N THR A 46 16.53 16.20 12.77
CA THR A 46 16.01 14.91 13.18
C THR A 46 16.91 13.77 12.71
N ILE A 47 16.64 12.56 13.21
CA ILE A 47 17.37 11.37 12.78
C ILE A 47 17.17 11.05 11.29
N PHE A 48 16.11 11.57 10.65
CA PHE A 48 15.86 11.34 9.24
C PHE A 48 16.74 12.20 8.33
N GLY A 49 17.16 13.38 8.79
CA GLY A 49 18.05 14.28 8.06
C GLY A 49 17.44 15.01 6.87
N LYS A 50 16.27 14.59 6.41
CA LYS A 50 15.54 15.18 5.29
C LYS A 50 14.06 14.83 5.38
N LYS A 51 13.23 15.52 4.58
CA LYS A 51 11.78 15.26 4.59
C LYS A 51 11.47 13.83 4.15
N ALA A 52 10.56 13.19 4.88
CA ALA A 52 10.04 11.87 4.57
C ALA A 52 8.66 12.02 3.94
N THR A 53 8.34 11.19 2.95
CA THR A 53 7.04 11.23 2.28
C THR A 53 5.93 10.72 3.21
N ASN A 54 4.68 11.06 2.88
CA ASN A 54 3.55 10.71 3.71
C ASN A 54 3.34 9.19 3.77
N GLY A 55 3.25 8.65 4.98
CA GLY A 55 3.06 7.21 5.19
C GLY A 55 1.74 6.69 4.63
N PHE A 56 0.68 7.52 4.64
CA PHE A 56 -0.59 7.13 4.01
C PHE A 56 -0.45 6.99 2.50
N LEU A 57 0.38 7.81 1.88
CA LEU A 57 0.68 7.68 0.45
C LEU A 57 1.40 6.36 0.18
N THR A 58 2.40 6.02 1.01
CA THR A 58 3.12 4.75 0.89
C THR A 58 2.17 3.56 1.03
N GLU A 59 1.33 3.54 2.05
CA GLU A 59 0.40 2.42 2.25
C GLU A 59 -0.65 2.33 1.15
N SER A 60 -1.00 3.44 0.51
CA SER A 60 -2.00 3.44 -0.57
C SER A 60 -1.58 2.57 -1.76
N THR A 61 -0.28 2.33 -1.94
CA THR A 61 0.22 1.46 -3.00
C THR A 61 -0.20 0.00 -2.83
N ILE A 62 -0.48 -0.41 -1.59
CA ILE A 62 -1.06 -1.73 -1.32
C ILE A 62 -2.46 -1.80 -1.94
N GLY A 63 -3.25 -0.73 -1.81
CA GLY A 63 -4.56 -0.63 -2.46
C GLY A 63 -4.47 -0.79 -3.96
N SER A 64 -3.45 -0.20 -4.58
CA SER A 64 -3.22 -0.34 -6.02
C SER A 64 -2.92 -1.79 -6.42
N ALA A 65 -2.11 -2.49 -5.62
CA ALA A 65 -1.82 -3.91 -5.83
C ALA A 65 -3.09 -4.77 -5.68
N LEU A 66 -3.89 -4.50 -4.64
CA LEU A 66 -5.15 -5.19 -4.40
C LEU A 66 -6.11 -5.05 -5.58
N VAL A 67 -6.28 -3.83 -6.08
CA VAL A 67 -7.16 -3.56 -7.23
C VAL A 67 -6.68 -4.32 -8.46
N LYS A 68 -5.39 -4.27 -8.72
CA LYS A 68 -4.78 -4.96 -9.87
C LYS A 68 -4.99 -6.48 -9.81
N MET A 69 -4.92 -7.06 -8.60
CA MET A 69 -5.03 -8.51 -8.41
C MET A 69 -6.47 -9.01 -8.47
N PHE A 70 -7.40 -8.27 -7.89
CA PHE A 70 -8.72 -8.81 -7.56
C PHE A 70 -9.88 -8.15 -8.29
N THR A 71 -9.66 -7.09 -9.08
CA THR A 71 -10.75 -6.45 -9.81
C THR A 71 -10.70 -6.78 -11.30
N SER A 72 -11.86 -6.98 -11.87
CA SER A 72 -12.04 -7.32 -13.28
C SER A 72 -13.48 -7.03 -13.69
N SER A 73 -13.90 -7.52 -14.86
CA SER A 73 -15.32 -7.51 -15.25
C SER A 73 -16.16 -8.45 -14.40
N GLU A 74 -15.55 -9.36 -13.64
CA GLU A 74 -16.26 -10.37 -12.85
C GLU A 74 -16.23 -10.11 -11.35
N THR A 75 -15.24 -9.37 -10.84
CA THR A 75 -15.06 -9.19 -9.39
C THR A 75 -14.70 -7.76 -9.04
N LEU A 76 -15.16 -7.35 -7.87
CA LEU A 76 -14.78 -6.12 -7.18
C LEU A 76 -14.29 -6.46 -5.78
N ILE A 77 -13.61 -5.54 -5.15
CA ILE A 77 -13.15 -5.73 -3.77
C ILE A 77 -13.67 -4.64 -2.84
N ILE A 78 -13.85 -5.02 -1.59
CA ILE A 78 -14.09 -4.08 -0.49
C ILE A 78 -13.09 -4.41 0.61
N ALA A 79 -12.34 -3.42 1.06
CA ALA A 79 -11.48 -3.58 2.23
C ALA A 79 -12.35 -3.48 3.48
N LEU A 80 -12.26 -4.50 4.33
CA LEU A 80 -13.06 -4.58 5.56
C LEU A 80 -12.25 -4.20 6.80
N LYS A 81 -10.98 -4.62 6.83
CA LYS A 81 -10.10 -4.36 7.96
C LYS A 81 -8.67 -4.32 7.45
N LYS A 82 -7.85 -3.47 8.04
CA LYS A 82 -6.42 -3.45 7.77
C LYS A 82 -5.63 -3.24 9.05
N GLU A 83 -4.46 -3.84 9.10
CA GLU A 83 -3.46 -3.58 10.11
C GLU A 83 -2.20 -3.14 9.38
N ILE A 84 -1.73 -1.93 9.68
CA ILE A 84 -0.59 -1.31 9.01
C ILE A 84 0.51 -1.06 10.03
N LYS A 85 1.72 -1.51 9.70
CA LYS A 85 2.91 -1.18 10.46
C LYS A 85 3.87 -0.42 9.56
N LEU A 86 4.16 0.83 9.90
CA LEU A 86 5.13 1.66 9.20
C LEU A 86 6.51 1.37 9.80
N VAL A 87 7.37 0.75 9.04
CA VAL A 87 8.64 0.19 9.53
C VAL A 87 9.83 1.11 9.23
N ALA A 88 9.85 1.75 8.07
CA ALA A 88 10.93 2.63 7.66
C ALA A 88 10.40 3.79 6.81
N PRO A 89 11.07 4.95 6.84
CA PRO A 89 10.64 6.09 6.05
C PRO A 89 10.88 5.88 4.55
N VAL A 90 10.02 6.46 3.74
CA VAL A 90 10.17 6.55 2.29
C VAL A 90 10.48 8.00 1.97
N PHE A 91 11.54 8.23 1.21
CA PHE A 91 11.98 9.57 0.84
C PHE A 91 11.59 9.90 -0.60
N ILE A 92 11.67 11.18 -0.94
CA ILE A 92 11.42 11.64 -2.31
C ILE A 92 12.33 10.86 -3.27
N ASN A 93 11.73 10.41 -4.37
CA ASN A 93 12.36 9.62 -5.43
C ASN A 93 12.70 8.17 -5.07
N ASP A 94 12.32 7.71 -3.88
CA ASP A 94 12.34 6.27 -3.63
C ASP A 94 11.34 5.57 -4.56
N THR A 95 11.75 4.44 -5.09
CA THR A 95 10.87 3.55 -5.85
C THR A 95 10.43 2.43 -4.92
N ILE A 96 9.13 2.30 -4.74
CA ILE A 96 8.55 1.31 -3.83
C ILE A 96 7.73 0.28 -4.58
N THR A 97 7.75 -0.94 -4.09
CA THR A 97 6.98 -2.06 -4.63
C THR A 97 6.13 -2.65 -3.52
N ALA A 98 4.81 -2.62 -3.70
CA ALA A 98 3.88 -3.31 -2.84
C ALA A 98 3.69 -4.73 -3.37
N THR A 99 3.88 -5.73 -2.51
CA THR A 99 3.62 -7.13 -2.81
C THR A 99 2.52 -7.62 -1.90
N VAL A 100 1.47 -8.17 -2.50
CA VAL A 100 0.31 -8.70 -1.76
C VAL A 100 0.19 -10.18 -2.05
N THR A 101 -0.04 -10.99 -1.00
CA THR A 101 -0.17 -12.44 -1.12
C THR A 101 -1.38 -12.91 -0.32
N VAL A 102 -2.21 -13.76 -0.91
CA VAL A 102 -3.33 -14.38 -0.20
C VAL A 102 -2.76 -15.35 0.84
N LYS A 103 -3.07 -15.10 2.10
CA LYS A 103 -2.63 -15.92 3.23
C LYS A 103 -3.68 -16.91 3.68
N GLU A 104 -4.93 -16.49 3.72
CA GLU A 104 -6.04 -17.30 4.23
C GLU A 104 -7.33 -16.98 3.49
N ARG A 105 -8.16 -17.98 3.33
CA ARG A 105 -9.43 -17.87 2.62
C ARG A 105 -10.59 -18.16 3.56
N PHE A 106 -11.68 -17.39 3.39
CA PHE A 106 -12.94 -17.58 4.11
C PHE A 106 -14.07 -17.71 3.09
N PRO A 107 -14.21 -18.89 2.45
CA PRO A 107 -15.12 -19.04 1.30
C PRO A 107 -16.59 -18.75 1.59
N GLU A 108 -17.06 -19.09 2.79
CA GLU A 108 -18.46 -18.86 3.17
C GLU A 108 -18.88 -17.40 3.09
N LYS A 109 -17.94 -16.50 3.34
CA LYS A 109 -18.18 -15.06 3.31
C LYS A 109 -17.51 -14.39 2.10
N GLN A 110 -16.86 -15.16 1.25
CA GLN A 110 -16.07 -14.68 0.12
C GLN A 110 -15.04 -13.63 0.54
N ARG A 111 -14.33 -13.89 1.63
CA ARG A 111 -13.29 -13.04 2.17
C ARG A 111 -11.91 -13.66 2.00
N LEU A 112 -10.91 -12.80 1.92
CA LEU A 112 -9.50 -13.18 1.86
C LEU A 112 -8.73 -12.36 2.87
N LEU A 113 -7.82 -13.02 3.60
CA LEU A 113 -6.81 -12.34 4.39
C LEU A 113 -5.53 -12.31 3.57
N CYS A 114 -5.01 -11.11 3.32
CA CYS A 114 -3.81 -10.92 2.52
C CYS A 114 -2.69 -10.33 3.37
N ASP A 115 -1.47 -10.87 3.24
CA ASP A 115 -0.28 -10.20 3.71
C ASP A 115 0.18 -9.20 2.65
N ALA A 116 0.74 -8.10 3.10
CA ALA A 116 1.28 -7.08 2.22
C ALA A 116 2.59 -6.54 2.77
N VAL A 117 3.53 -6.29 1.87
CA VAL A 117 4.81 -5.67 2.19
C VAL A 117 5.09 -4.61 1.14
N VAL A 118 5.57 -3.45 1.57
CA VAL A 118 6.08 -2.42 0.67
C VAL A 118 7.58 -2.33 0.88
N GLN A 119 8.33 -2.55 -0.19
CA GLN A 119 9.79 -2.51 -0.16
C GLN A 119 10.30 -1.37 -1.03
N LYS A 120 11.41 -0.78 -0.61
CA LYS A 120 12.14 0.22 -1.37
C LYS A 120 13.06 -0.47 -2.39
N GLN A 121 13.67 0.32 -3.27
CA GLN A 121 14.57 -0.19 -4.33
C GLN A 121 15.76 -0.98 -3.80
N ASP A 122 16.19 -0.75 -2.57
CA ASP A 122 17.31 -1.46 -1.93
C ASP A 122 16.86 -2.69 -1.13
N GLY A 123 15.58 -3.05 -1.19
CA GLY A 123 15.01 -4.16 -0.44
C GLY A 123 14.57 -3.83 0.97
N THR A 124 14.80 -2.60 1.44
CA THR A 124 14.33 -2.17 2.77
C THR A 124 12.81 -2.24 2.84
N GLU A 125 12.27 -2.91 3.85
CA GLU A 125 10.84 -2.95 4.07
C GLU A 125 10.39 -1.63 4.72
N ALA A 126 9.48 -0.93 4.07
CA ALA A 126 8.92 0.32 4.56
C ALA A 126 7.60 0.11 5.28
N VAL A 127 6.79 -0.84 4.82
CA VAL A 127 5.48 -1.14 5.40
C VAL A 127 5.28 -2.65 5.45
N LYS A 128 4.72 -3.13 6.56
CA LYS A 128 4.19 -4.49 6.69
C LYS A 128 2.72 -4.36 7.05
N ALA A 129 1.88 -5.15 6.42
CA ALA A 129 0.43 -5.02 6.62
C ALA A 129 -0.31 -6.33 6.42
N GLN A 130 -1.53 -6.35 6.96
CA GLN A 130 -2.52 -7.37 6.64
C GLN A 130 -3.82 -6.67 6.28
N PHE A 131 -4.49 -7.19 5.25
CA PHE A 131 -5.78 -6.69 4.79
C PHE A 131 -6.79 -7.83 4.76
N LEU A 132 -7.94 -7.61 5.40
CA LEU A 132 -9.10 -8.46 5.19
C LEU A 132 -9.96 -7.81 4.14
N ILE A 133 -10.16 -8.50 3.01
CA ILE A 133 -10.96 -7.99 1.90
C ILE A 133 -12.14 -8.93 1.63
N LYS A 134 -13.20 -8.35 1.08
CA LYS A 134 -14.34 -9.11 0.57
C LYS A 134 -14.32 -9.02 -0.95
N ILE A 135 -14.51 -10.17 -1.58
CA ILE A 135 -14.68 -10.25 -3.04
C ILE A 135 -16.17 -10.21 -3.33
N LEU A 136 -16.56 -9.28 -4.20
CA LEU A 136 -17.92 -9.20 -4.73
C LEU A 136 -17.89 -9.72 -6.15
N GLU A 137 -18.64 -10.76 -6.42
CA GLU A 137 -18.83 -11.26 -7.78
C GLU A 137 -19.94 -10.48 -8.45
N ILE A 138 -19.69 -10.02 -9.66
CA ILE A 138 -20.67 -9.34 -10.49
C ILE A 138 -21.00 -10.22 -11.69
N SER A 139 -22.27 -10.40 -11.90
CA SER A 139 -22.76 -11.29 -12.97
C SER A 139 -22.93 -10.55 -14.29
#